data_2b2645dc56b592c43f93fd65d1ddcaac
#
_entry.id   2b2645dc56b592c43f93fd65d1ddcaac
#
_cell.length_a   1.000
_cell.length_b   1.000
_cell.length_c   1.000
_cell.angle_alpha   90.00
_cell.angle_beta   90.00
_cell.angle_gamma   90.00
#
_symmetry.space_group_name_H-M   'P 1'
#
loop_
_entity.id
_entity.type
_entity.pdbx_description
1 polymer ?
#
loop_
_entity_poly.entity_id
_entity_poly.type
_entity_poly.pdbx_seq_one_letter_code
_entity_poly.pdbx_strand_id
1 'polypeptide(L)'
;MTRMFNPPHPGEVLRDGVFTGTGITVTSFAQRIGVTRVTLSNLLNGKNGVSADMAVRLAAALGGSAESWLHVQAQYDLAISEKSLKKIIAKIEPLEKIAG
;
A
#
# COMPACT_ATOMS: atom_id res chain seq x y z
N MET A 1 -2.77 -18.47 5.04
CA MET A 1 -2.42 -17.79 3.78
C MET A 1 -0.95 -17.36 3.80
N THR A 2 -0.24 -17.64 2.73
CA THR A 2 1.18 -17.33 2.65
C THR A 2 1.37 -15.88 2.23
N ARG A 3 2.14 -15.12 3.00
CA ARG A 3 2.46 -13.74 2.66
C ARG A 3 3.63 -13.71 1.70
N MET A 4 3.62 -12.76 0.77
CA MET A 4 4.75 -12.55 -0.12
C MET A 4 5.99 -12.16 0.67
N PHE A 5 7.15 -12.69 0.26
CA PHE A 5 8.41 -12.38 0.93
C PHE A 5 8.78 -10.89 0.78
N ASN A 6 8.66 -10.36 -0.43
CA ASN A 6 8.93 -8.95 -0.72
C ASN A 6 7.73 -8.35 -1.44
N PRO A 7 6.65 -8.05 -0.71
CA PRO A 7 5.47 -7.46 -1.36
C PRO A 7 5.80 -6.05 -1.86
N PRO A 8 5.22 -5.67 -3.01
CA PRO A 8 5.49 -4.35 -3.57
C PRO A 8 4.83 -3.25 -2.76
N HIS A 9 5.42 -2.05 -2.80
CA HIS A 9 4.77 -0.87 -2.29
C HIS A 9 3.56 -0.54 -3.18
N PRO A 10 2.43 -0.08 -2.61
CA PRO A 10 1.26 0.28 -3.42
C PRO A 10 1.57 1.27 -4.54
N GLY A 11 2.55 2.17 -4.33
CA GLY A 11 2.99 3.11 -5.36
C GLY A 11 3.56 2.42 -6.59
N GLU A 12 4.27 1.31 -6.42
CA GLU A 12 4.77 0.52 -7.55
C GLU A 12 3.62 -0.12 -8.31
N VAL A 13 2.66 -0.68 -7.59
CA VAL A 13 1.49 -1.30 -8.21
C VAL A 13 0.73 -0.28 -9.03
N LEU A 14 0.54 0.91 -8.48
CA LEU A 14 -0.15 1.99 -9.17
C LEU A 14 0.63 2.47 -10.39
N ARG A 15 1.95 2.64 -10.25
CA ARG A 15 2.80 3.07 -11.35
C ARG A 15 2.73 2.10 -12.51
N ASP A 16 2.92 0.82 -12.23
CA ASP A 16 2.95 -0.21 -13.26
C ASP A 16 1.59 -0.41 -13.91
N GLY A 17 0.53 -0.30 -13.12
CA GLY A 17 -0.83 -0.55 -13.61
C GLY A 17 -1.45 0.62 -14.35
N VAL A 18 -1.04 1.85 -14.04
CA VAL A 18 -1.72 3.04 -14.57
C VAL A 18 -0.83 3.87 -15.48
N PHE A 19 0.44 4.06 -15.13
CA PHE A 19 1.28 5.03 -15.83
C PHE A 19 2.23 4.44 -16.86
N THR A 20 2.69 3.22 -16.66
CA THR A 20 3.65 2.60 -17.57
C THR A 20 3.01 2.30 -18.92
N GLY A 21 3.51 2.94 -19.96
CA GLY A 21 3.07 2.68 -21.33
C GLY A 21 1.69 3.23 -21.70
N THR A 22 1.05 4.02 -20.83
CA THR A 22 -0.33 4.47 -21.06
C THR A 22 -0.44 5.90 -21.58
N GLY A 23 0.60 6.71 -21.38
CA GLY A 23 0.54 8.14 -21.67
C GLY A 23 -0.23 8.96 -20.64
N ILE A 24 -0.79 8.33 -19.61
CA ILE A 24 -1.47 9.04 -18.53
C ILE A 24 -0.42 9.76 -17.67
N THR A 25 -0.63 11.05 -17.42
CA THR A 25 0.30 11.84 -16.60
C THR A 25 -0.11 11.84 -15.13
N VAL A 26 0.89 12.04 -14.26
CA VAL A 26 0.62 12.16 -12.82
C VAL A 26 -0.34 13.32 -12.55
N THR A 27 -0.14 14.45 -13.22
CA THR A 27 -1.00 15.62 -13.05
C THR A 27 -2.46 15.32 -13.42
N SER A 28 -2.69 14.69 -14.57
CA SER A 28 -4.05 14.40 -15.02
C SER A 28 -4.74 13.38 -14.09
N PHE A 29 -4.01 12.38 -13.65
CA PHE A 29 -4.60 11.38 -12.75
C PHE A 29 -4.88 11.97 -11.36
N ALA A 30 -3.98 12.81 -10.84
CA ALA A 30 -4.20 13.48 -9.57
C ALA A 30 -5.48 14.32 -9.62
N GLN A 31 -5.68 15.07 -10.72
CA GLN A 31 -6.90 15.84 -10.91
C GLN A 31 -8.13 14.93 -10.93
N ARG A 32 -8.03 13.81 -11.62
CA ARG A 32 -9.14 12.85 -11.73
C ARG A 32 -9.60 12.33 -10.38
N ILE A 33 -8.67 12.02 -9.49
CA ILE A 33 -9.03 11.48 -8.17
C ILE A 33 -9.12 12.56 -7.08
N GLY A 34 -8.90 13.81 -7.45
CA GLY A 34 -9.12 14.94 -6.53
C GLY A 34 -8.05 15.13 -5.48
N VAL A 35 -6.79 14.80 -5.79
CA VAL A 35 -5.66 15.04 -4.90
C VAL A 35 -4.64 15.92 -5.57
N THR A 36 -3.68 16.46 -4.80
CA THR A 36 -2.61 17.26 -5.38
C THR A 36 -1.62 16.37 -6.11
N ARG A 37 -0.94 16.94 -7.10
CA ARG A 37 0.13 16.23 -7.81
C ARG A 37 1.21 15.75 -6.84
N VAL A 38 1.56 16.58 -5.85
CA VAL A 38 2.58 16.24 -4.86
C VAL A 38 2.16 15.02 -4.04
N THR A 39 0.91 14.97 -3.61
CA THR A 39 0.39 13.84 -2.85
C THR A 39 0.51 12.54 -3.66
N LEU A 40 0.10 12.57 -4.91
CA LEU A 40 0.18 11.39 -5.77
C LEU A 40 1.63 11.02 -6.08
N SER A 41 2.47 12.01 -6.37
CA SER A 41 3.88 11.78 -6.66
C SER A 41 4.58 11.13 -5.46
N ASN A 42 4.28 11.58 -4.25
CA ASN A 42 4.86 10.98 -3.04
C ASN A 42 4.45 9.51 -2.88
N LEU A 43 3.20 9.19 -3.19
CA LEU A 43 2.74 7.80 -3.15
C LEU A 43 3.51 6.96 -4.18
N LEU A 44 3.63 7.44 -5.42
CA LEU A 44 4.32 6.73 -6.48
C LEU A 44 5.80 6.51 -6.18
N ASN A 45 6.41 7.41 -5.42
CA ASN A 45 7.82 7.32 -5.04
C ASN A 45 8.04 6.61 -3.70
N GLY A 46 7.00 6.02 -3.12
CA GLY A 46 7.12 5.27 -1.89
C GLY A 46 7.30 6.11 -0.63
N LYS A 47 7.10 7.42 -0.71
CA LYS A 47 7.24 8.30 0.45
C LYS A 47 6.02 8.28 1.36
N ASN A 48 4.86 8.00 0.81
CA ASN A 48 3.60 7.89 1.54
C ASN A 48 2.97 6.54 1.26
N GLY A 49 2.17 6.05 2.21
CA GLY A 49 1.35 4.88 1.98
C GLY A 49 -0.03 5.24 1.48
N VAL A 50 -0.86 4.22 1.28
CA VAL A 50 -2.25 4.38 0.89
C VAL A 50 -3.11 4.44 2.16
N SER A 51 -3.74 5.59 2.38
CA SER A 51 -4.73 5.77 3.44
C SER A 51 -6.09 5.23 2.97
N ALA A 52 -7.04 5.14 3.90
CA ALA A 52 -8.41 4.75 3.54
C ALA A 52 -9.00 5.71 2.51
N ASP A 53 -8.77 7.01 2.69
CA ASP A 53 -9.25 8.03 1.75
C ASP A 53 -8.66 7.80 0.35
N MET A 54 -7.36 7.59 0.26
CA MET A 54 -6.71 7.33 -1.02
C MET A 54 -7.22 6.03 -1.64
N ALA A 55 -7.42 4.99 -0.84
CA ALA A 55 -7.91 3.70 -1.33
C ALA A 55 -9.30 3.84 -1.96
N VAL A 56 -10.18 4.62 -1.34
CA VAL A 56 -11.52 4.88 -1.89
C VAL A 56 -11.42 5.62 -3.22
N ARG A 57 -10.56 6.63 -3.29
CA ARG A 57 -10.36 7.41 -4.52
C ARG A 57 -9.81 6.55 -5.66
N LEU A 58 -8.82 5.71 -5.36
CA LEU A 58 -8.24 4.83 -6.36
C LEU A 58 -9.25 3.80 -6.86
N ALA A 59 -10.03 3.21 -5.96
CA ALA A 59 -11.06 2.25 -6.35
C ALA A 59 -12.13 2.90 -7.22
N ALA A 60 -12.51 4.14 -6.91
CA ALA A 60 -13.49 4.87 -7.70
C ALA A 60 -13.00 5.11 -9.13
N ALA A 61 -11.72 5.41 -9.30
CA ALA A 61 -11.17 5.71 -10.62
C ALA A 61 -10.80 4.47 -11.42
N LEU A 62 -10.31 3.42 -10.75
CA LEU A 62 -9.72 2.26 -11.41
C LEU A 62 -10.62 1.03 -11.37
N GLY A 63 -11.66 1.04 -10.57
CA GLY A 63 -12.47 -0.15 -10.32
C GLY A 63 -11.87 -1.00 -9.21
N GLY A 64 -12.51 -2.11 -8.90
CA GLY A 64 -12.10 -2.96 -7.80
C GLY A 64 -12.58 -2.38 -6.46
N SER A 65 -11.84 -2.64 -5.39
CA SER A 65 -12.26 -2.26 -4.05
C SER A 65 -11.17 -1.45 -3.33
N ALA A 66 -11.61 -0.60 -2.41
CA ALA A 66 -10.69 0.12 -1.52
C ALA A 66 -9.94 -0.86 -0.64
N GLU A 67 -10.60 -1.94 -0.22
CA GLU A 67 -9.99 -2.97 0.62
C GLU A 67 -8.77 -3.60 -0.03
N SER A 68 -8.81 -3.82 -1.35
CA SER A 68 -7.66 -4.40 -2.04
C SER A 68 -6.43 -3.50 -1.97
N TRP A 69 -6.61 -2.19 -2.05
CA TRP A 69 -5.49 -1.25 -1.89
C TRP A 69 -4.94 -1.25 -0.48
N LEU A 70 -5.83 -1.31 0.52
CA LEU A 70 -5.40 -1.40 1.92
C LEU A 70 -4.70 -2.72 2.21
N HIS A 71 -5.13 -3.79 1.54
CA HIS A 71 -4.46 -5.09 1.67
C HIS A 71 -3.02 -5.03 1.14
N VAL A 72 -2.81 -4.40 -0.03
CA VAL A 72 -1.46 -4.23 -0.59
C VAL A 72 -0.60 -3.42 0.38
N GLN A 73 -1.14 -2.35 0.95
CA GLN A 73 -0.42 -1.53 1.93
C GLN A 73 -0.07 -2.34 3.17
N ALA A 74 -1.02 -3.11 3.69
CA ALA A 74 -0.79 -3.91 4.90
C ALA A 74 0.29 -4.98 4.68
N GLN A 75 0.28 -5.64 3.53
CA GLN A 75 1.30 -6.62 3.19
C GLN A 75 2.69 -6.00 3.21
N TYR A 76 2.83 -4.82 2.61
CA TYR A 76 4.10 -4.12 2.55
C TYR A 76 4.56 -3.71 3.96
N ASP A 77 3.66 -3.09 4.73
CA ASP A 77 3.98 -2.62 6.08
C ASP A 77 4.36 -3.77 7.01
N LEU A 78 3.61 -4.88 6.94
CA LEU A 78 3.87 -6.04 7.78
C LEU A 78 5.22 -6.67 7.47
N ALA A 79 5.58 -6.77 6.19
CA ALA A 79 6.87 -7.33 5.80
C ALA A 79 8.03 -6.50 6.38
N ILE A 80 7.92 -5.18 6.35
CA ILE A 80 8.94 -4.29 6.91
C ILE A 80 9.00 -4.42 8.43
N SER A 81 7.84 -4.37 9.09
CA SER A 81 7.77 -4.45 10.54
C SER A 81 8.27 -5.78 11.08
N GLU A 82 7.94 -6.87 10.40
CA GLU A 82 8.40 -8.19 10.82
C GLU A 82 9.91 -8.32 10.75
N LYS A 83 10.53 -7.73 9.73
CA LYS A 83 11.99 -7.72 9.65
C LYS A 83 12.61 -6.87 10.74
N SER A 84 12.09 -5.66 10.95
CA SER A 84 12.66 -4.74 11.92
C SER A 84 12.45 -5.18 13.36
N LEU A 85 11.38 -5.92 13.63
CA LEU A 85 11.03 -6.36 14.99
C LEU A 85 11.44 -7.80 15.28
N LYS A 86 12.17 -8.44 14.39
CA LYS A 86 12.50 -9.86 14.52
C LYS A 86 13.11 -10.21 15.88
N LYS A 87 14.06 -9.41 16.35
CA LYS A 87 14.71 -9.66 17.63
C LYS A 87 13.80 -9.37 18.80
N ILE A 88 12.95 -8.38 18.68
CA ILE A 88 11.99 -8.02 19.71
C ILE A 88 10.92 -9.10 19.85
N ILE A 89 10.42 -9.59 18.73
CA ILE A 89 9.39 -10.63 18.71
C ILE A 89 9.89 -11.90 19.40
N ALA A 90 11.16 -12.24 19.21
CA ALA A 90 11.74 -13.42 19.85
C ALA A 90 11.70 -13.36 21.37
N LYS A 91 11.59 -12.16 21.94
CA LYS A 91 11.53 -11.95 23.38
C LYS A 91 10.11 -11.80 23.92
N ILE A 92 9.12 -11.74 23.05
CA ILE A 92 7.72 -11.62 23.47
C ILE A 92 7.20 -13.01 23.80
N GLU A 93 6.74 -13.17 25.03
CA GLU A 93 6.15 -14.42 25.47
C GLU A 93 4.65 -14.43 25.26
N PRO A 94 4.11 -15.41 24.51
CA PRO A 94 2.67 -15.50 24.34
C PRO A 94 1.94 -15.70 25.66
N LEU A 95 0.73 -15.19 25.76
CA LEU A 95 -0.14 -15.45 26.90
C LEU A 95 -0.84 -16.79 26.64
N GLU A 96 -0.42 -17.81 27.35
CA GLU A 96 -0.91 -19.17 27.10
C GLU A 96 -2.43 -19.31 27.26
N LYS A 97 -3.01 -18.59 28.20
CA LYS A 97 -4.43 -18.74 28.52
C LYS A 97 -5.36 -18.22 27.42
N ILE A 98 -4.86 -17.36 26.54
CA ILE A 98 -5.69 -16.83 25.47
C ILE A 98 -5.24 -17.33 24.10
N ALA A 99 -4.22 -18.14 24.04
CA ALA A 99 -3.73 -18.75 22.83
C ALA A 99 -4.53 -20.01 22.55
N GLY A 100 -5.74 -19.89 22.35
CA GLY A 100 -6.60 -21.05 22.14
C GLY A 100 -7.33 -21.03 20.84
#